data_cdea228dff6dc65be73e23e83cdcab69
#
_entry.id   cdea228dff6dc65be73e23e83cdcab69
#
_cell.length_a   1.000
_cell.length_b   1.000
_cell.length_c   1.000
_cell.angle_alpha   90.00
_cell.angle_beta   90.00
_cell.angle_gamma   90.00
#
_symmetry.space_group_name_H-M   'P 1'
#
loop_
_entity.id
_entity.type
_entity.pdbx_description
1 polymer ?
#
loop_
_entity_poly.entity_id
_entity_poly.type
_entity_poly.pdbx_seq_one_letter_code
_entity_poly.pdbx_strand_id
1 'polypeptide(L)'
;ERGTITCLMGRNGSGKSSLMWAIQGATKSSGRVLVNHEGSWADPRKADAATARRMVSLVPQSASDLLYLPTVAEECAQADKESGVPAGTTRAILSRLRVELPEDRNPRDMSEGQRLALVLAIQLSSRPDVVLLDEPTRGLDYAMKTELTRIVKGIAAGATGDPAAVLLATHDVEFAATTTDRTIVMATGHIVADGSTRSVCTSSPGFSPQIAKVFHPADVMTIADVERLVNTPAAVSYTHLTLPTKA
;
A
#
# COMPACT_ATOMS: atom_id res chain seq x y z
N GLU A 1 12.91 0.05 1.51
CA GLU A 1 13.62 0.89 0.53
C GLU A 1 12.64 1.90 -0.08
N ARG A 2 13.10 3.12 -0.44
CA ARG A 2 12.27 4.08 -1.17
C ARG A 2 11.89 3.51 -2.53
N GLY A 3 10.69 3.79 -2.97
CA GLY A 3 10.17 3.28 -4.24
C GLY A 3 9.62 1.85 -4.18
N THR A 4 9.65 1.20 -3.01
CA THR A 4 9.12 -0.16 -2.85
C THR A 4 7.81 -0.18 -2.06
N ILE A 5 6.96 -1.17 -2.38
CA ILE A 5 5.70 -1.39 -1.70
C ILE A 5 5.77 -2.77 -1.03
N THR A 6 5.75 -2.78 0.30
CA THR A 6 5.76 -4.02 1.10
C THR A 6 4.39 -4.26 1.70
N CYS A 7 3.87 -5.47 1.56
CA CYS A 7 2.66 -5.91 2.23
C CYS A 7 2.97 -6.57 3.57
N LEU A 8 2.21 -6.26 4.59
CA LEU A 8 2.19 -6.94 5.87
C LEU A 8 0.89 -7.74 5.97
N MET A 9 0.95 -9.02 5.71
CA MET A 9 -0.20 -9.93 5.76
C MET A 9 -0.29 -10.65 7.10
N GLY A 10 -1.47 -11.15 7.41
CA GLY A 10 -1.73 -11.96 8.60
C GLY A 10 -3.17 -11.85 9.05
N ARG A 11 -3.62 -12.83 9.83
CA ARG A 11 -4.99 -12.86 10.39
C ARG A 11 -5.22 -11.67 11.34
N ASN A 12 -6.50 -11.37 11.60
CA ASN A 12 -6.85 -10.39 12.63
C ASN A 12 -6.24 -10.79 13.98
N GLY A 13 -5.67 -9.81 14.70
CA GLY A 13 -4.95 -10.07 15.95
C GLY A 13 -3.51 -10.55 15.80
N SER A 14 -2.96 -10.68 14.58
CA SER A 14 -1.55 -11.08 14.40
C SER A 14 -0.52 -10.01 14.80
N GLY A 15 -0.95 -8.78 15.09
CA GLY A 15 -0.08 -7.70 15.54
C GLY A 15 0.30 -6.67 14.47
N LYS A 16 -0.29 -6.71 13.27
CA LYS A 16 0.02 -5.78 12.16
C LYS A 16 -0.12 -4.31 12.54
N SER A 17 -1.30 -3.92 13.01
CA SER A 17 -1.57 -2.53 13.45
C SER A 17 -0.65 -2.12 14.60
N SER A 18 -0.44 -3.00 15.58
CA SER A 18 0.47 -2.73 16.71
C SER A 18 1.90 -2.47 16.24
N LEU A 19 2.37 -3.23 15.25
CA LEU A 19 3.69 -3.01 14.64
C LEU A 19 3.74 -1.65 13.92
N MET A 20 2.71 -1.29 13.16
CA MET A 20 2.66 0.01 12.47
C MET A 20 2.65 1.19 13.45
N TRP A 21 1.85 1.11 14.52
CA TRP A 21 1.83 2.12 15.59
C TRP A 21 3.18 2.22 16.31
N ALA A 22 3.87 1.08 16.49
CA ALA A 22 5.21 1.05 17.07
C ALA A 22 6.25 1.68 16.14
N ILE A 23 6.17 1.46 14.82
CA ILE A 23 7.05 2.07 13.82
C ILE A 23 6.86 3.58 13.79
N GLN A 24 5.61 4.04 13.78
CA GLN A 24 5.28 5.47 13.77
C GLN A 24 5.64 6.17 15.10
N GLY A 25 5.73 5.41 16.21
CA GLY A 25 6.08 5.95 17.52
C GLY A 25 4.92 6.30 18.42
N ALA A 26 3.68 5.99 18.02
CA ALA A 26 2.48 6.25 18.84
C ALA A 26 2.35 5.29 20.04
N THR A 27 3.01 4.13 19.97
CA THR A 27 3.02 3.16 21.09
C THR A 27 4.45 2.91 21.57
N LYS A 28 4.59 2.74 22.90
CA LYS A 28 5.87 2.34 23.49
C LYS A 28 6.26 0.94 22.98
N SER A 29 7.46 0.81 22.48
CA SER A 29 8.00 -0.46 21.98
C SER A 29 9.48 -0.58 22.31
N SER A 30 9.97 -1.82 22.46
CA SER A 30 11.39 -2.12 22.58
C SER A 30 12.04 -2.26 21.19
N GLY A 31 13.36 -2.37 21.17
CA GLY A 31 14.12 -2.49 19.91
C GLY A 31 14.40 -1.14 19.25
N ARG A 32 14.75 -1.16 17.97
CA ARG A 32 15.10 0.02 17.19
C ARG A 32 14.23 0.10 15.93
N VAL A 33 13.77 1.31 15.62
CA VAL A 33 13.20 1.68 14.33
C VAL A 33 14.16 2.65 13.68
N LEU A 34 14.62 2.40 12.47
CA LEU A 34 15.54 3.27 11.77
C LEU A 34 14.97 3.63 10.40
N VAL A 35 14.83 4.90 10.15
CA VAL A 35 14.41 5.46 8.86
C VAL A 35 15.57 6.31 8.32
N ASN A 36 15.90 6.16 7.05
CA ASN A 36 16.84 7.04 6.38
C ASN A 36 16.11 8.34 6.03
N HIS A 37 16.40 9.38 6.79
CA HIS A 37 15.86 10.72 6.61
C HIS A 37 17.00 11.67 6.26
N GLU A 38 16.91 12.37 5.13
CA GLU A 38 17.94 13.31 4.65
C GLU A 38 19.37 12.73 4.66
N GLY A 39 19.50 11.44 4.29
CA GLY A 39 20.80 10.75 4.22
C GLY A 39 21.30 10.17 5.55
N SER A 40 20.60 10.37 6.66
CA SER A 40 20.97 9.87 7.99
C SER A 40 19.95 8.87 8.53
N TRP A 41 20.42 7.82 9.22
CA TRP A 41 19.55 6.86 9.89
C TRP A 41 19.14 7.40 11.27
N ALA A 42 17.84 7.63 11.43
CA ALA A 42 17.28 8.16 12.68
C ALA A 42 16.06 7.32 13.14
N ASP A 43 15.80 7.37 14.45
CA ASP A 43 14.63 6.72 15.04
C ASP A 43 13.50 7.75 15.14
N PRO A 44 12.38 7.57 14.41
CA PRO A 44 11.27 8.53 14.40
C PRO A 44 10.67 8.74 15.80
N ARG A 45 10.78 7.75 16.69
CA ARG A 45 10.28 7.80 18.07
C ARG A 45 11.07 8.77 18.98
N LYS A 46 12.24 9.21 18.51
CA LYS A 46 13.14 10.13 19.24
C LYS A 46 13.21 11.52 18.61
N ALA A 47 12.61 11.70 17.44
CA ALA A 47 12.54 12.96 16.74
C ALA A 47 11.42 13.86 17.33
N ASP A 48 11.50 15.16 17.07
CA ASP A 48 10.39 16.06 17.32
C ASP A 48 9.20 15.73 16.41
N ALA A 49 8.01 16.19 16.79
CA ALA A 49 6.77 15.82 16.10
C ALA A 49 6.74 16.19 14.60
N ALA A 50 7.38 17.29 14.20
CA ALA A 50 7.42 17.72 12.80
C ALA A 50 8.37 16.83 11.99
N THR A 51 9.55 16.55 12.52
CA THR A 51 10.51 15.61 11.91
C THR A 51 9.97 14.19 11.87
N ALA A 52 9.34 13.70 12.94
CA ALA A 52 8.74 12.38 12.97
C ALA A 52 7.68 12.19 11.87
N ARG A 53 6.83 13.20 11.61
CA ARG A 53 5.86 13.18 10.51
C ARG A 53 6.50 13.14 9.13
N ARG A 54 7.64 13.80 8.93
CA ARG A 54 8.43 13.69 7.69
C ARG A 54 9.13 12.36 7.52
N MET A 55 9.43 11.68 8.62
CA MET A 55 10.01 10.34 8.57
C MET A 55 8.95 9.27 8.29
N VAL A 56 7.85 9.29 9.05
CA VAL A 56 6.82 8.24 8.99
C VAL A 56 5.43 8.83 9.14
N SER A 57 4.60 8.62 8.14
CA SER A 57 3.14 8.89 8.18
C SER A 57 2.36 7.59 8.28
N LEU A 58 1.26 7.62 9.03
CA LEU A 58 0.35 6.47 9.20
C LEU A 58 -1.08 6.88 8.84
N VAL A 59 -1.69 6.14 7.92
CA VAL A 59 -3.13 6.16 7.68
C VAL A 59 -3.74 4.97 8.43
N PRO A 60 -4.54 5.21 9.47
CA PRO A 60 -5.16 4.15 10.26
C PRO A 60 -6.31 3.49 9.48
N GLN A 61 -6.79 2.37 10.00
CA GLN A 61 -7.89 1.59 9.41
C GLN A 61 -9.18 2.41 9.20
N SER A 62 -9.47 3.38 10.07
CA SER A 62 -10.53 4.35 9.91
C SER A 62 -9.92 5.69 9.49
N ALA A 63 -9.93 6.01 8.21
CA ALA A 63 -9.44 7.28 7.69
C ALA A 63 -10.19 8.48 8.32
N SER A 64 -11.48 8.29 8.66
CA SER A 64 -12.31 9.31 9.29
C SER A 64 -11.76 9.81 10.63
N ASP A 65 -10.93 9.01 11.33
CA ASP A 65 -10.36 9.38 12.63
C ASP A 65 -9.32 10.52 12.51
N LEU A 66 -8.90 10.84 11.29
CA LEU A 66 -7.96 11.92 11.00
C LEU A 66 -8.62 13.17 10.39
N LEU A 67 -9.96 13.20 10.28
CA LEU A 67 -10.72 14.31 9.70
C LEU A 67 -11.60 14.96 10.77
N TYR A 68 -11.27 16.19 11.12
CA TYR A 68 -11.89 16.90 12.25
C TYR A 68 -12.63 18.16 11.85
N LEU A 69 -12.29 18.73 10.68
CA LEU A 69 -12.77 20.04 10.26
C LEU A 69 -14.05 19.92 9.41
N PRO A 70 -14.84 20.99 9.36
CA PRO A 70 -16.13 20.97 8.67
C PRO A 70 -16.05 20.79 7.16
N THR A 71 -14.96 21.23 6.51
CA THR A 71 -14.84 21.23 5.06
C THR A 71 -13.50 20.66 4.57
N VAL A 72 -13.50 20.17 3.34
CA VAL A 72 -12.26 19.73 2.64
C VAL A 72 -11.23 20.84 2.57
N ALA A 73 -11.67 22.09 2.29
CA ALA A 73 -10.77 23.23 2.22
C ALA A 73 -10.05 23.49 3.55
N GLU A 74 -10.78 23.45 4.67
CA GLU A 74 -10.20 23.65 6.00
C GLU A 74 -9.25 22.51 6.39
N GLU A 75 -9.58 21.26 6.09
CA GLU A 75 -8.67 20.12 6.30
C GLU A 75 -7.36 20.28 5.52
N CYS A 76 -7.45 20.67 4.24
CA CYS A 76 -6.26 20.92 3.42
C CYS A 76 -5.43 22.11 3.95
N ALA A 77 -6.07 23.20 4.31
CA ALA A 77 -5.37 24.38 4.84
C ALA A 77 -4.68 24.11 6.17
N GLN A 78 -5.33 23.35 7.05
CA GLN A 78 -4.75 22.94 8.32
C GLN A 78 -3.55 22.01 8.10
N ALA A 79 -3.65 21.05 7.19
CA ALA A 79 -2.56 20.14 6.84
C ALA A 79 -1.33 20.90 6.30
N ASP A 80 -1.54 21.88 5.42
CA ASP A 80 -0.45 22.72 4.90
C ASP A 80 0.25 23.48 6.02
N LYS A 81 -0.53 24.07 6.95
CA LYS A 81 0.00 24.80 8.10
C LYS A 81 0.80 23.89 9.04
N GLU A 82 0.28 22.72 9.39
CA GLU A 82 0.93 21.78 10.31
C GLU A 82 2.19 21.15 9.71
N SER A 83 2.20 20.95 8.39
CA SER A 83 3.36 20.44 7.67
C SER A 83 4.41 21.53 7.36
N GLY A 84 4.09 22.80 7.61
CA GLY A 84 4.96 23.94 7.30
C GLY A 84 5.20 24.13 5.80
N VAL A 85 4.24 23.77 4.96
CA VAL A 85 4.34 23.87 3.50
C VAL A 85 3.50 25.03 2.96
N PRO A 86 3.76 25.49 1.73
CA PRO A 86 2.95 26.56 1.11
C PRO A 86 1.47 26.19 1.03
N ALA A 87 0.59 27.17 1.24
CA ALA A 87 -0.84 27.00 1.09
C ALA A 87 -1.21 26.44 -0.30
N GLY A 88 -2.14 25.48 -0.34
CA GLY A 88 -2.55 24.76 -1.53
C GLY A 88 -1.71 23.51 -1.87
N THR A 89 -0.69 23.18 -1.06
CA THR A 89 0.14 21.98 -1.28
C THR A 89 -0.70 20.69 -1.20
N THR A 90 -1.52 20.54 -0.16
CA THR A 90 -2.40 19.37 0.01
C THR A 90 -3.39 19.24 -1.14
N ARG A 91 -3.92 20.36 -1.60
CA ARG A 91 -4.81 20.44 -2.77
C ARG A 91 -4.10 20.00 -4.05
N ALA A 92 -2.86 20.46 -4.26
CA ALA A 92 -2.04 20.03 -5.39
C ALA A 92 -1.74 18.53 -5.35
N ILE A 93 -1.58 17.95 -4.16
CA ILE A 93 -1.42 16.49 -4.01
C ILE A 93 -2.69 15.76 -4.43
N LEU A 94 -3.90 16.18 -3.99
CA LEU A 94 -5.17 15.62 -4.45
C LEU A 94 -5.28 15.62 -5.98
N SER A 95 -4.93 16.74 -6.61
CA SER A 95 -4.92 16.84 -8.09
C SER A 95 -3.93 15.87 -8.74
N ARG A 96 -2.74 15.69 -8.17
CA ARG A 96 -1.75 14.69 -8.65
C ARG A 96 -2.23 13.25 -8.47
N LEU A 97 -2.99 12.99 -7.41
CA LEU A 97 -3.66 11.72 -7.18
C LEU A 97 -4.88 11.53 -8.10
N ARG A 98 -5.24 12.54 -8.90
CA ARG A 98 -6.42 12.58 -9.78
C ARG A 98 -7.74 12.46 -9.00
N VAL A 99 -7.78 13.04 -7.82
CA VAL A 99 -8.97 13.04 -6.96
C VAL A 99 -9.48 14.46 -6.85
N GLU A 100 -10.71 14.68 -7.32
CA GLU A 100 -11.41 15.96 -7.23
C GLU A 100 -12.43 15.88 -6.09
N LEU A 101 -12.30 16.79 -5.13
CA LEU A 101 -13.20 16.93 -4.00
C LEU A 101 -13.70 18.35 -3.93
N PRO A 102 -15.03 18.60 -3.82
CA PRO A 102 -15.58 19.93 -3.60
C PRO A 102 -15.02 20.54 -2.31
N GLU A 103 -14.64 21.81 -2.35
CA GLU A 103 -13.95 22.49 -1.24
C GLU A 103 -14.82 22.67 -0.01
N ASP A 104 -16.10 22.95 -0.23
CA ASP A 104 -17.12 23.19 0.78
C ASP A 104 -17.73 21.90 1.37
N ARG A 105 -17.36 20.74 0.80
CA ARG A 105 -17.94 19.47 1.22
C ARG A 105 -17.46 19.05 2.61
N ASN A 106 -18.43 18.59 3.43
CA ASN A 106 -18.08 18.00 4.71
C ASN A 106 -17.48 16.61 4.52
N PRO A 107 -16.32 16.29 5.12
CA PRO A 107 -15.71 14.98 5.00
C PRO A 107 -16.61 13.81 5.48
N ARG A 108 -17.55 14.07 6.39
CA ARG A 108 -18.50 13.05 6.88
C ARG A 108 -19.49 12.60 5.80
N ASP A 109 -19.78 13.48 4.82
CA ASP A 109 -20.70 13.20 3.72
C ASP A 109 -19.98 12.58 2.49
N MET A 110 -18.72 12.22 2.64
CA MET A 110 -17.91 11.63 1.59
C MET A 110 -17.93 10.11 1.65
N SER A 111 -17.67 9.46 0.50
CA SER A 111 -17.46 8.01 0.46
C SER A 111 -16.17 7.61 1.19
N GLU A 112 -16.03 6.33 1.56
CA GLU A 112 -14.79 5.82 2.19
C GLU A 112 -13.55 6.11 1.33
N GLY A 113 -13.64 5.88 0.02
CA GLY A 113 -12.52 6.16 -0.89
C GLY A 113 -12.17 7.64 -1.00
N GLN A 114 -13.15 8.52 -0.97
CA GLN A 114 -12.93 9.97 -0.96
C GLN A 114 -12.26 10.41 0.35
N ARG A 115 -12.72 9.90 1.50
CA ARG A 115 -12.08 10.16 2.81
C ARG A 115 -10.65 9.64 2.83
N LEU A 116 -10.43 8.42 2.35
CA LEU A 116 -9.09 7.83 2.27
C LEU A 116 -8.16 8.69 1.38
N ALA A 117 -8.63 9.15 0.23
CA ALA A 117 -7.84 9.99 -0.66
C ALA A 117 -7.50 11.36 -0.02
N LEU A 118 -8.44 11.97 0.69
CA LEU A 118 -8.20 13.21 1.43
C LEU A 118 -7.15 12.99 2.52
N VAL A 119 -7.30 11.95 3.33
CA VAL A 119 -6.33 11.62 4.39
C VAL A 119 -4.95 11.30 3.81
N LEU A 120 -4.88 10.56 2.69
CA LEU A 120 -3.61 10.35 1.99
C LEU A 120 -2.96 11.68 1.58
N ALA A 121 -3.70 12.60 1.00
CA ALA A 121 -3.17 13.90 0.60
C ALA A 121 -2.67 14.71 1.81
N ILE A 122 -3.41 14.70 2.93
CA ILE A 122 -3.02 15.32 4.20
C ILE A 122 -1.70 14.71 4.71
N GLN A 123 -1.61 13.39 4.77
CA GLN A 123 -0.42 12.70 5.26
C GLN A 123 0.80 12.92 4.35
N LEU A 124 0.60 13.01 3.05
CA LEU A 124 1.65 13.24 2.06
C LEU A 124 2.12 14.70 2.01
N SER A 125 1.40 15.66 2.58
CA SER A 125 1.80 17.07 2.62
C SER A 125 3.13 17.26 3.37
N SER A 126 3.40 16.45 4.38
CA SER A 126 4.67 16.44 5.11
C SER A 126 5.83 15.79 4.36
N ARG A 127 5.60 15.21 3.16
CA ARG A 127 6.59 14.48 2.34
C ARG A 127 7.30 13.37 3.11
N PRO A 128 6.56 12.39 3.63
CA PRO A 128 7.14 11.35 4.48
C PRO A 128 8.07 10.41 3.69
N ASP A 129 9.16 9.96 4.33
CA ASP A 129 10.04 8.92 3.78
C ASP A 129 9.35 7.56 3.72
N VAL A 130 8.47 7.28 4.71
CA VAL A 130 7.74 6.04 4.86
C VAL A 130 6.25 6.33 5.05
N VAL A 131 5.41 5.67 4.26
CA VAL A 131 3.95 5.73 4.37
C VAL A 131 3.43 4.38 4.85
N LEU A 132 2.74 4.38 5.98
CA LEU A 132 2.10 3.21 6.57
C LEU A 132 0.59 3.28 6.29
N LEU A 133 0.01 2.19 5.77
CA LEU A 133 -1.42 2.09 5.44
C LEU A 133 -2.01 0.88 6.15
N ASP A 134 -2.89 1.09 7.11
CA ASP A 134 -3.52 0.01 7.87
C ASP A 134 -4.90 -0.32 7.29
N GLU A 135 -5.03 -1.50 6.67
CA GLU A 135 -6.24 -2.03 6.02
C GLU A 135 -6.92 -1.03 5.06
N PRO A 136 -6.17 -0.41 4.12
CA PRO A 136 -6.68 0.68 3.29
C PRO A 136 -7.76 0.25 2.28
N THR A 137 -7.97 -1.06 2.10
CA THR A 137 -8.99 -1.62 1.17
C THR A 137 -10.36 -1.80 1.82
N ARG A 138 -10.47 -1.57 3.13
CA ARG A 138 -11.71 -1.79 3.86
C ARG A 138 -12.83 -0.84 3.38
N GLY A 139 -13.98 -1.41 3.05
CA GLY A 139 -15.14 -0.64 2.57
C GLY A 139 -15.03 -0.15 1.13
N LEU A 140 -13.98 -0.52 0.40
CA LEU A 140 -13.79 -0.17 -1.01
C LEU A 140 -14.33 -1.27 -1.94
N ASP A 141 -15.01 -0.85 -2.99
CA ASP A 141 -15.36 -1.72 -4.10
C ASP A 141 -14.16 -2.01 -5.02
N TYR A 142 -14.35 -2.85 -6.03
CA TYR A 142 -13.27 -3.25 -6.94
C TYR A 142 -12.66 -2.07 -7.71
N ALA A 143 -13.49 -1.14 -8.20
CA ALA A 143 -13.02 0.03 -8.95
C ALA A 143 -12.16 0.94 -8.07
N MET A 144 -12.60 1.16 -6.82
CA MET A 144 -11.87 1.95 -5.84
C MET A 144 -10.56 1.29 -5.41
N LYS A 145 -10.51 -0.06 -5.30
CA LYS A 145 -9.27 -0.80 -5.03
C LYS A 145 -8.27 -0.65 -6.19
N THR A 146 -8.76 -0.67 -7.43
CA THR A 146 -7.92 -0.43 -8.61
C THR A 146 -7.32 0.98 -8.59
N GLU A 147 -8.13 1.97 -8.24
CA GLU A 147 -7.67 3.35 -8.10
C GLU A 147 -6.67 3.50 -6.93
N LEU A 148 -6.93 2.87 -5.80
CA LEU A 148 -6.00 2.83 -4.67
C LEU A 148 -4.66 2.18 -5.06
N THR A 149 -4.67 1.11 -5.87
CA THR A 149 -3.44 0.51 -6.41
C THR A 149 -2.63 1.53 -7.20
N ARG A 150 -3.29 2.31 -8.08
CA ARG A 150 -2.64 3.37 -8.86
C ARG A 150 -2.04 4.45 -7.94
N ILE A 151 -2.79 4.87 -6.94
CA ILE A 151 -2.36 5.88 -5.95
C ILE A 151 -1.13 5.39 -5.17
N VAL A 152 -1.17 4.18 -4.62
CA VAL A 152 -0.09 3.60 -3.82
C VAL A 152 1.19 3.43 -4.65
N LYS A 153 1.06 2.94 -5.89
CA LYS A 153 2.19 2.87 -6.84
C LYS A 153 2.74 4.26 -7.19
N GLY A 154 1.87 5.23 -7.36
CA GLY A 154 2.26 6.63 -7.58
C GLY A 154 3.04 7.22 -6.41
N ILE A 155 2.62 6.97 -5.17
CA ILE A 155 3.33 7.42 -3.95
C ILE A 155 4.74 6.79 -3.91
N ALA A 156 4.84 5.50 -4.11
CA ALA A 156 6.13 4.81 -4.13
C ALA A 156 7.05 5.35 -5.23
N ALA A 157 6.52 5.62 -6.43
CA ALA A 157 7.27 6.16 -7.56
C ALA A 157 7.58 7.68 -7.47
N GLY A 158 7.08 8.39 -6.46
CA GLY A 158 7.31 9.83 -6.31
C GLY A 158 6.37 10.73 -7.11
N ALA A 159 5.20 10.25 -7.52
CA ALA A 159 4.22 11.07 -8.26
C ALA A 159 3.70 12.27 -7.45
N THR A 160 3.78 12.22 -6.13
CA THR A 160 3.33 13.27 -5.21
C THR A 160 4.48 14.11 -4.63
N GLY A 161 5.73 13.75 -4.92
CA GLY A 161 6.95 14.37 -4.41
C GLY A 161 8.13 13.43 -4.60
N ASP A 162 8.94 13.23 -3.55
CA ASP A 162 10.01 12.23 -3.58
C ASP A 162 9.43 10.81 -3.44
N PRO A 163 10.12 9.78 -4.00
CA PRO A 163 9.72 8.39 -3.79
C PRO A 163 9.71 8.03 -2.31
N ALA A 164 8.61 7.44 -1.84
CA ALA A 164 8.47 6.95 -0.47
C ALA A 164 8.55 5.42 -0.40
N ALA A 165 8.94 4.88 0.74
CA ALA A 165 8.70 3.47 1.04
C ALA A 165 7.27 3.29 1.53
N VAL A 166 6.53 2.33 1.00
CA VAL A 166 5.15 2.06 1.44
C VAL A 166 5.10 0.71 2.14
N LEU A 167 4.56 0.69 3.36
CA LEU A 167 4.21 -0.52 4.08
C LEU A 167 2.69 -0.53 4.27
N LEU A 168 2.01 -1.48 3.65
CA LEU A 168 0.58 -1.64 3.80
C LEU A 168 0.23 -2.94 4.54
N ALA A 169 -0.60 -2.85 5.57
CA ALA A 169 -1.19 -4.00 6.21
C ALA A 169 -2.53 -4.32 5.57
N THR A 170 -2.73 -5.55 5.12
CA THR A 170 -4.01 -5.98 4.59
C THR A 170 -4.18 -7.50 4.68
N HIS A 171 -5.42 -7.95 4.68
CA HIS A 171 -5.80 -9.34 4.50
C HIS A 171 -6.35 -9.59 3.08
N ASP A 172 -6.44 -8.55 2.25
CA ASP A 172 -6.89 -8.63 0.86
C ASP A 172 -5.75 -9.13 -0.03
N VAL A 173 -5.76 -10.42 -0.32
CA VAL A 173 -4.72 -11.09 -1.11
C VAL A 173 -4.70 -10.61 -2.56
N GLU A 174 -5.86 -10.32 -3.14
CA GLU A 174 -5.97 -9.82 -4.52
C GLU A 174 -5.33 -8.44 -4.65
N PHE A 175 -5.61 -7.56 -3.69
CA PHE A 175 -5.01 -6.23 -3.65
C PHE A 175 -3.49 -6.31 -3.43
N ALA A 176 -3.03 -7.16 -2.50
CA ALA A 176 -1.60 -7.36 -2.27
C ALA A 176 -0.90 -7.88 -3.53
N ALA A 177 -1.47 -8.89 -4.19
CA ALA A 177 -0.92 -9.51 -5.39
C ALA A 177 -0.72 -8.52 -6.55
N THR A 178 -1.61 -7.52 -6.67
CA THR A 178 -1.59 -6.53 -7.76
C THR A 178 -0.78 -5.28 -7.42
N THR A 179 -0.56 -5.01 -6.12
CA THR A 179 -0.04 -3.71 -5.66
C THR A 179 1.38 -3.82 -5.12
N THR A 180 1.79 -4.96 -4.55
CA THR A 180 3.03 -5.04 -3.76
C THR A 180 4.10 -5.92 -4.40
N ASP A 181 5.36 -5.59 -4.10
CA ASP A 181 6.53 -6.33 -4.60
C ASP A 181 7.00 -7.39 -3.59
N ARG A 182 6.87 -7.07 -2.31
CA ARG A 182 7.31 -7.91 -1.18
C ARG A 182 6.16 -8.14 -0.22
N THR A 183 6.08 -9.33 0.34
CA THR A 183 5.08 -9.67 1.36
C THR A 183 5.75 -10.29 2.58
N ILE A 184 5.42 -9.73 3.74
CA ILE A 184 5.79 -10.23 5.07
C ILE A 184 4.52 -10.80 5.70
N VAL A 185 4.57 -12.03 6.18
CA VAL A 185 3.43 -12.67 6.85
C VAL A 185 3.68 -12.70 8.35
N MET A 186 2.71 -12.19 9.10
CA MET A 186 2.71 -12.22 10.57
C MET A 186 1.69 -13.22 11.11
N ALA A 187 2.11 -13.99 12.12
CA ALA A 187 1.23 -14.83 12.92
C ALA A 187 1.64 -14.72 14.40
N THR A 188 0.66 -14.50 15.28
CA THR A 188 0.87 -14.42 16.74
C THR A 188 2.03 -13.53 17.18
N GLY A 189 2.17 -12.37 16.54
CA GLY A 189 3.22 -11.39 16.86
C GLY A 189 4.61 -11.69 16.26
N HIS A 190 4.74 -12.74 15.47
CA HIS A 190 6.01 -13.13 14.84
C HIS A 190 5.93 -13.07 13.32
N ILE A 191 7.06 -12.79 12.65
CA ILE A 191 7.20 -12.93 11.20
C ILE A 191 7.41 -14.42 10.92
N VAL A 192 6.53 -15.01 10.09
CA VAL A 192 6.54 -16.43 9.71
C VAL A 192 6.93 -16.65 8.26
N ALA A 193 6.81 -15.64 7.41
CA ALA A 193 7.31 -15.65 6.04
C ALA A 193 7.68 -14.24 5.60
N ASP A 194 8.66 -14.14 4.70
CA ASP A 194 9.15 -12.89 4.10
C ASP A 194 9.74 -13.22 2.72
N GLY A 195 9.25 -12.57 1.69
CA GLY A 195 9.71 -12.81 0.32
C GLY A 195 9.02 -11.95 -0.71
N SER A 196 9.26 -12.23 -1.99
CA SER A 196 8.50 -11.59 -3.05
C SER A 196 7.02 -11.94 -2.91
N THR A 197 6.13 -10.98 -3.21
CA THR A 197 4.68 -11.21 -3.12
C THR A 197 4.27 -12.44 -3.93
N ARG A 198 4.86 -12.63 -5.12
CA ARG A 198 4.61 -13.83 -5.94
C ARG A 198 4.97 -15.10 -5.18
N SER A 199 6.18 -15.19 -4.63
CA SER A 199 6.63 -16.38 -3.90
C SER A 199 5.75 -16.70 -2.70
N VAL A 200 5.38 -15.69 -1.90
CA VAL A 200 4.54 -15.89 -0.70
C VAL A 200 3.12 -16.28 -1.09
N CYS A 201 2.54 -15.61 -2.09
CA CYS A 201 1.17 -15.87 -2.53
C CYS A 201 1.00 -17.22 -3.27
N THR A 202 2.04 -17.74 -3.91
CA THR A 202 1.99 -19.05 -4.59
C THR A 202 2.36 -20.22 -3.68
N SER A 203 3.13 -19.97 -2.62
CA SER A 203 3.59 -21.04 -1.71
C SER A 203 2.55 -21.50 -0.69
N SER A 204 1.49 -20.72 -0.45
CA SER A 204 0.49 -21.03 0.58
C SER A 204 -0.94 -20.84 0.07
N PRO A 205 -1.80 -21.87 0.09
CA PRO A 205 -3.20 -21.74 -0.33
C PRO A 205 -3.99 -20.68 0.43
N GLY A 206 -3.61 -20.38 1.67
CA GLY A 206 -4.26 -19.35 2.51
C GLY A 206 -3.97 -17.93 2.07
N PHE A 207 -2.88 -17.70 1.34
CA PHE A 207 -2.45 -16.40 0.82
C PHE A 207 -2.46 -16.34 -0.72
N SER A 208 -3.01 -17.36 -1.37
CA SER A 208 -3.13 -17.40 -2.83
C SER A 208 -4.37 -16.64 -3.30
N PRO A 209 -4.21 -15.72 -4.29
CA PRO A 209 -5.33 -15.15 -5.02
C PRO A 209 -6.23 -16.23 -5.65
N GLN A 210 -7.50 -15.92 -5.88
CA GLN A 210 -8.43 -16.87 -6.50
C GLN A 210 -7.94 -17.33 -7.88
N ILE A 211 -7.41 -16.39 -8.65
CA ILE A 211 -6.88 -16.67 -9.99
C ILE A 211 -5.70 -17.68 -9.93
N ALA A 212 -4.82 -17.55 -8.94
CA ALA A 212 -3.72 -18.51 -8.75
C ALA A 212 -4.23 -19.93 -8.41
N LYS A 213 -5.33 -20.03 -7.67
CA LYS A 213 -5.95 -21.32 -7.34
C LYS A 213 -6.59 -21.98 -8.56
N VAL A 214 -7.24 -21.19 -9.43
CA VAL A 214 -7.91 -21.67 -10.65
C VAL A 214 -6.90 -22.17 -11.69
N PHE A 215 -5.78 -21.46 -11.84
CA PHE A 215 -4.79 -21.77 -12.87
C PHE A 215 -3.65 -22.69 -12.39
N HIS A 216 -3.70 -23.17 -11.12
CA HIS A 216 -2.68 -24.10 -10.63
C HIS A 216 -2.59 -25.36 -11.54
N PRO A 217 -1.38 -25.81 -11.95
CA PRO A 217 -0.04 -25.42 -11.46
C PRO A 217 0.65 -24.27 -12.23
N ALA A 218 -0.05 -23.56 -13.11
CA ALA A 218 0.55 -22.44 -13.82
C ALA A 218 0.90 -21.31 -12.84
N ASP A 219 2.05 -20.64 -13.07
CA ASP A 219 2.49 -19.49 -12.26
C ASP A 219 1.73 -18.22 -12.67
N VAL A 220 0.47 -18.17 -12.27
CA VAL A 220 -0.47 -17.08 -12.53
C VAL A 220 -0.95 -16.53 -11.20
N MET A 221 -0.86 -15.22 -11.01
CA MET A 221 -1.25 -14.56 -9.77
C MET A 221 -2.26 -13.41 -10.01
N THR A 222 -2.25 -12.82 -11.20
CA THR A 222 -3.08 -11.68 -11.56
C THR A 222 -3.74 -11.87 -12.92
N ILE A 223 -4.77 -11.05 -13.23
CA ILE A 223 -5.40 -11.03 -14.56
C ILE A 223 -4.36 -10.74 -15.66
N ALA A 224 -3.43 -9.83 -15.40
CA ALA A 224 -2.36 -9.52 -16.35
C ALA A 224 -1.44 -10.73 -16.64
N ASP A 225 -1.28 -11.65 -15.67
CA ASP A 225 -0.55 -12.91 -15.91
C ASP A 225 -1.35 -13.82 -16.85
N VAL A 226 -2.69 -13.90 -16.70
CA VAL A 226 -3.56 -14.68 -17.59
C VAL A 226 -3.51 -14.11 -19.01
N GLU A 227 -3.64 -12.79 -19.15
CA GLU A 227 -3.56 -12.13 -20.44
C GLU A 227 -2.23 -12.40 -21.16
N ARG A 228 -1.11 -12.38 -20.41
CA ARG A 228 0.20 -12.76 -20.95
C ARG A 228 0.24 -14.22 -21.38
N LEU A 229 -0.31 -15.11 -20.57
CA LEU A 229 -0.34 -16.56 -20.88
C LEU A 229 -1.14 -16.85 -22.15
N VAL A 230 -2.30 -16.21 -22.30
CA VAL A 230 -3.20 -16.40 -23.47
C VAL A 230 -2.61 -15.76 -24.73
N ASN A 231 -1.96 -14.60 -24.60
CA ASN A 231 -1.40 -13.87 -25.75
C ASN A 231 0.01 -14.34 -26.13
N THR A 232 0.64 -15.23 -25.35
CA THR A 232 1.92 -15.84 -25.74
C THR A 232 1.63 -16.93 -26.78
N PRO A 233 2.15 -16.85 -28.02
CA PRO A 233 1.98 -17.91 -29.00
C PRO A 233 2.49 -19.22 -28.42
N ALA A 234 1.63 -20.22 -28.30
CA ALA A 234 2.08 -21.54 -27.90
C ALA A 234 3.12 -22.02 -28.90
N ALA A 235 4.35 -22.22 -28.46
CA ALA A 235 5.33 -22.97 -29.23
C ALA A 235 4.86 -24.42 -29.28
N VAL A 236 4.04 -24.75 -30.28
CA VAL A 236 3.56 -26.12 -30.50
C VAL A 236 4.74 -26.92 -31.01
N SER A 237 5.44 -27.57 -30.11
CA SER A 237 6.43 -28.60 -30.48
C SER A 237 5.68 -29.85 -30.89
N TYR A 238 5.47 -30.02 -32.18
CA TYR A 238 5.02 -31.29 -32.73
C TYR A 238 6.17 -32.31 -32.63
N THR A 239 6.17 -33.16 -31.63
CA THR A 239 6.94 -34.39 -31.64
C THR A 239 6.25 -35.37 -32.59
N HIS A 240 6.75 -35.50 -33.80
CA HIS A 240 6.36 -36.59 -34.70
C HIS A 240 6.79 -37.91 -34.07
N LEU A 241 5.84 -38.63 -33.50
CA LEU A 241 6.02 -40.06 -33.19
C LEU A 241 6.03 -40.80 -34.54
N THR A 242 7.22 -41.08 -35.05
CA THR A 242 7.39 -42.02 -36.17
C THR A 242 7.14 -43.43 -35.59
N LEU A 243 6.04 -44.06 -35.97
CA LEU A 243 5.79 -45.47 -35.69
C LEU A 243 6.85 -46.29 -36.47
N PRO A 244 7.48 -47.30 -35.86
CA PRO A 244 8.38 -48.19 -36.55
C PRO A 244 7.58 -49.02 -37.55
N THR A 245 7.94 -48.92 -38.84
CA THR A 245 7.45 -49.78 -39.90
C THR A 245 8.04 -51.17 -39.63
N LYS A 246 7.19 -52.16 -39.40
CA LYS A 246 7.61 -53.58 -39.39
C LYS A 246 7.91 -53.99 -40.83
N ALA A 247 9.13 -54.47 -41.04
CA ALA A 247 9.52 -55.30 -42.21
C ALA A 247 9.07 -56.75 -42.02
#